data_daf2aea27218f13510ce45cb03cd3470
#
_entry.id   daf2aea27218f13510ce45cb03cd3470
#
_cell.length_a   1.000
_cell.length_b   1.000
_cell.length_c   1.000
_cell.angle_alpha   90.00
_cell.angle_beta   90.00
_cell.angle_gamma   90.00
#
_symmetry.space_group_name_H-M   'P 1'
#
loop_
_entity.id
_entity.type
_entity.pdbx_description
1 polymer ?
#
loop_
_entity_poly.entity_id
_entity_poly.type
_entity_poly.pdbx_seq_one_letter_code
_entity_poly.pdbx_strand_id
1 'polypeptide(L)'
;MKINIGDRLDNIILPSLNGSIFELKSTIGKKLLLTFYRFAACPMCNLRINDLKKNYDSFGSNFIHVAIFNSDLNNLKRFTKKHDAPFPILADQNFEYFQKYSVKRSLPRFLWSQIIRIDRQVKGIIKGYIPWTFKGHITTLPVDVLIDENGVVQIVKYAKDLGDHISIATIKQFTNN
;
A
#
# COMPACT_ATOMS: atom_id res chain seq x y z
N MET A 1 -7.16 -13.74 -9.15
CA MET A 1 -7.76 -14.39 -7.94
C MET A 1 -8.04 -13.31 -6.91
N LYS A 2 -9.20 -13.31 -6.26
CA LYS A 2 -9.46 -12.39 -5.14
C LYS A 2 -8.86 -12.98 -3.86
N ILE A 3 -8.17 -12.16 -3.06
CA ILE A 3 -7.63 -12.58 -1.77
C ILE A 3 -8.76 -12.75 -0.77
N ASN A 4 -8.75 -13.84 0.00
CA ASN A 4 -9.70 -14.13 1.07
C ASN A 4 -8.95 -14.44 2.39
N ILE A 5 -9.66 -14.35 3.50
CA ILE A 5 -9.14 -14.80 4.80
C ILE A 5 -8.84 -16.29 4.74
N GLY A 6 -7.70 -16.71 5.29
CA GLY A 6 -7.20 -18.07 5.24
C GLY A 6 -6.29 -18.39 4.04
N ASP A 7 -6.25 -17.52 3.02
CA ASP A 7 -5.37 -17.73 1.87
C ASP A 7 -3.88 -17.60 2.25
N ARG A 8 -3.02 -18.24 1.48
CA ARG A 8 -1.58 -17.96 1.40
C ARG A 8 -1.30 -17.34 0.05
N LEU A 9 -0.63 -16.20 0.04
CA LEU A 9 -0.29 -15.53 -1.21
C LEU A 9 0.91 -16.20 -1.87
N ASP A 10 0.90 -16.23 -3.21
CA ASP A 10 2.09 -16.59 -3.97
C ASP A 10 3.25 -15.65 -3.67
N ASN A 11 4.49 -16.12 -3.90
CA ASN A 11 5.65 -15.28 -3.71
C ASN A 11 5.60 -14.07 -4.68
N ILE A 12 5.50 -12.87 -4.12
CA ILE A 12 5.60 -11.62 -4.86
C ILE A 12 7.08 -11.27 -4.98
N ILE A 13 7.56 -11.11 -6.21
CA ILE A 13 8.95 -10.76 -6.50
C ILE A 13 8.94 -9.44 -7.27
N LEU A 14 9.39 -8.35 -6.63
CA LEU A 14 9.34 -7.01 -7.21
C LEU A 14 10.60 -6.18 -6.87
N PRO A 15 11.00 -5.25 -7.74
CA PRO A 15 12.07 -4.32 -7.43
C PRO A 15 11.66 -3.34 -6.33
N SER A 16 12.56 -3.12 -5.37
CA SER A 16 12.41 -2.19 -4.26
C SER A 16 13.16 -0.87 -4.51
N LEU A 17 12.75 0.20 -3.82
CA LEU A 17 13.39 1.52 -3.90
C LEU A 17 14.87 1.52 -3.57
N ASN A 18 15.33 0.64 -2.70
CA ASN A 18 16.73 0.51 -2.32
C ASN A 18 17.60 -0.18 -3.39
N GLY A 19 16.99 -0.61 -4.50
CA GLY A 19 17.67 -1.29 -5.61
C GLY A 19 17.75 -2.81 -5.49
N SER A 20 17.28 -3.40 -4.39
CA SER A 20 17.20 -4.86 -4.24
C SER A 20 15.93 -5.42 -4.86
N ILE A 21 15.92 -6.72 -5.11
CA ILE A 21 14.70 -7.47 -5.40
C ILE A 21 14.12 -7.94 -4.06
N PHE A 22 12.86 -7.60 -3.86
CA PHE A 22 12.09 -8.06 -2.69
C PHE A 22 11.34 -9.35 -3.04
N GLU A 23 11.30 -10.27 -2.09
CA GLU A 23 10.49 -11.50 -2.17
C GLU A 23 9.56 -11.59 -0.96
N LEU A 24 8.26 -11.81 -1.19
CA LEU A 24 7.26 -11.87 -0.13
C LEU A 24 7.56 -13.01 0.87
N LYS A 25 8.08 -14.13 0.41
CA LYS A 25 8.46 -15.27 1.29
C LYS A 25 9.50 -14.91 2.35
N SER A 26 10.29 -13.84 2.14
CA SER A 26 11.26 -13.36 3.13
C SER A 26 10.62 -12.74 4.37
N THR A 27 9.30 -12.53 4.35
CA THR A 27 8.54 -11.97 5.49
C THR A 27 7.95 -13.05 6.40
N ILE A 28 8.09 -14.33 6.06
CA ILE A 28 7.65 -15.44 6.92
C ILE A 28 8.34 -15.32 8.29
N GLY A 29 7.60 -15.56 9.35
CA GLY A 29 8.02 -15.32 10.74
C GLY A 29 7.70 -13.93 11.25
N LYS A 30 7.15 -13.04 10.41
CA LYS A 30 6.72 -11.69 10.81
C LYS A 30 5.25 -11.45 10.49
N LYS A 31 4.59 -10.64 11.32
CA LYS A 31 3.28 -10.07 10.99
C LYS A 31 3.45 -9.03 9.90
N LEU A 32 2.61 -9.09 8.88
CA LEU A 32 2.76 -8.29 7.67
C LEU A 32 1.48 -7.49 7.37
N LEU A 33 1.66 -6.20 7.09
CA LEU A 33 0.68 -5.42 6.32
C LEU A 33 1.17 -5.32 4.87
N LEU A 34 0.48 -5.96 3.94
CA LEU A 34 0.69 -5.79 2.51
C LEU A 34 -0.34 -4.81 1.97
N THR A 35 0.11 -3.73 1.33
CA THR A 35 -0.80 -2.73 0.73
C THR A 35 -0.51 -2.54 -0.74
N PHE A 36 -1.55 -2.72 -1.57
CA PHE A 36 -1.56 -2.30 -2.96
C PHE A 36 -2.02 -0.85 -3.04
N TYR A 37 -1.08 0.03 -3.32
CA TYR A 37 -1.33 1.45 -3.50
C TYR A 37 -1.66 1.77 -4.97
N ARG A 38 -1.90 3.02 -5.26
CA ARG A 38 -2.17 3.54 -6.59
C ARG A 38 -0.86 3.89 -7.31
N PHE A 39 -0.81 5.05 -7.94
CA PHE A 39 0.39 5.60 -8.60
C PHE A 39 1.28 6.39 -7.62
N ALA A 40 2.55 6.53 -7.93
CA ALA A 40 3.57 7.09 -7.02
C ALA A 40 3.28 8.52 -6.53
N ALA A 41 2.78 9.40 -7.43
CA ALA A 41 2.48 10.80 -7.10
C ALA A 41 1.13 11.01 -6.37
N CYS A 42 0.41 9.95 -6.00
CA CYS A 42 -0.91 10.03 -5.36
C CYS A 42 -0.83 10.70 -3.97
N PRO A 43 -1.46 11.88 -3.74
CA PRO A 43 -1.40 12.59 -2.46
C PRO A 43 -1.90 11.74 -1.28
N MET A 44 -3.02 11.03 -1.48
CA MET A 44 -3.62 10.19 -0.44
C MET A 44 -2.77 8.97 -0.09
N CYS A 45 -2.12 8.35 -1.09
CA CYS A 45 -1.22 7.23 -0.86
C CYS A 45 0.01 7.68 -0.07
N ASN A 46 0.62 8.81 -0.46
CA ASN A 46 1.77 9.38 0.22
C ASN A 46 1.42 9.83 1.66
N LEU A 47 0.21 10.35 1.87
CA LEU A 47 -0.29 10.67 3.20
C LEU A 47 -0.42 9.41 4.06
N ARG A 48 -0.95 8.31 3.51
CA ARG A 48 -1.07 7.03 4.21
C ARG A 48 0.30 6.44 4.58
N ILE A 49 1.28 6.48 3.66
CA ILE A 49 2.67 6.08 3.93
C ILE A 49 3.23 6.86 5.13
N ASN A 50 3.03 8.18 5.14
CA ASN A 50 3.49 9.03 6.24
C ASN A 50 2.78 8.71 7.57
N ASP A 51 1.48 8.40 7.54
CA ASP A 51 0.73 8.02 8.75
C ASP A 51 1.23 6.67 9.31
N LEU A 52 1.52 5.70 8.44
CA LEU A 52 2.11 4.41 8.85
C LEU A 52 3.53 4.60 9.39
N LYS A 53 4.38 5.40 8.72
CA LYS A 53 5.72 5.71 9.20
C LYS A 53 5.70 6.27 10.62
N LYS A 54 4.82 7.24 10.90
CA LYS A 54 4.70 7.88 12.23
C LYS A 54 4.29 6.92 13.34
N ASN A 55 3.59 5.84 12.99
CA ASN A 55 3.12 4.85 13.95
C ASN A 55 3.96 3.56 13.92
N TYR A 56 5.02 3.50 13.10
CA TYR A 56 5.70 2.26 12.78
C TYR A 56 6.26 1.55 14.02
N ASP A 57 6.93 2.28 14.89
CA ASP A 57 7.51 1.73 16.13
C ASP A 57 6.45 1.16 17.08
N SER A 58 5.21 1.68 17.01
CA SER A 58 4.11 1.19 17.83
C SER A 58 3.48 -0.13 17.36
N PHE A 59 3.92 -0.66 16.22
CA PHE A 59 3.48 -1.98 15.71
C PHE A 59 4.37 -3.13 16.20
N GLY A 60 5.47 -2.82 16.93
CA GLY A 60 6.41 -3.81 17.46
C GLY A 60 7.45 -4.27 16.44
N SER A 61 8.49 -4.96 16.96
CA SER A 61 9.64 -5.40 16.14
C SER A 61 9.34 -6.57 15.21
N ASN A 62 8.29 -7.35 15.52
CA ASN A 62 7.86 -8.50 14.69
C ASN A 62 6.87 -8.11 13.59
N PHE A 63 6.83 -6.83 13.20
CA PHE A 63 5.93 -6.33 12.16
C PHE A 63 6.72 -5.76 10.98
N ILE A 64 6.18 -5.98 9.78
CA ILE A 64 6.66 -5.34 8.55
C ILE A 64 5.49 -4.82 7.73
N HIS A 65 5.64 -3.62 7.17
CA HIS A 65 4.75 -3.12 6.11
C HIS A 65 5.44 -3.29 4.76
N VAL A 66 4.70 -3.75 3.75
CA VAL A 66 5.14 -3.82 2.36
C VAL A 66 4.18 -3.03 1.50
N ALA A 67 4.69 -1.98 0.85
CA ALA A 67 3.92 -1.07 0.01
C ALA A 67 4.19 -1.35 -1.48
N ILE A 68 3.16 -1.76 -2.24
CA ILE A 68 3.28 -2.01 -3.68
C ILE A 68 2.58 -0.88 -4.44
N PHE A 69 3.30 -0.24 -5.36
CA PHE A 69 2.79 0.82 -6.22
C PHE A 69 2.71 0.38 -7.68
N ASN A 70 1.62 0.78 -8.35
CA ASN A 70 1.53 0.69 -9.80
C ASN A 70 2.33 1.84 -10.44
N SER A 71 3.63 1.65 -10.56
CA SER A 71 4.56 2.65 -11.09
C SER A 71 5.85 1.97 -11.56
N ASP A 72 6.55 2.60 -12.49
CA ASP A 72 7.96 2.26 -12.73
C ASP A 72 8.84 2.72 -11.57
N LEU A 73 9.99 2.07 -11.42
CA LEU A 73 10.89 2.30 -10.28
C LEU A 73 11.45 3.73 -10.24
N ASN A 74 11.74 4.34 -11.40
CA ASN A 74 12.29 5.69 -11.46
C ASN A 74 11.26 6.74 -11.03
N ASN A 75 10.03 6.59 -11.49
CA ASN A 75 8.92 7.45 -11.07
C ASN A 75 8.64 7.28 -9.57
N LEU A 76 8.68 6.03 -9.08
CA LEU A 76 8.48 5.73 -7.67
C LEU A 76 9.57 6.39 -6.80
N LYS A 77 10.86 6.28 -7.18
CA LYS A 77 11.99 6.96 -6.52
C LYS A 77 11.78 8.48 -6.41
N ARG A 78 11.29 9.10 -7.50
CA ARG A 78 11.06 10.56 -7.54
C ARG A 78 10.06 11.04 -6.49
N PHE A 79 8.98 10.31 -6.28
CA PHE A 79 7.88 10.73 -5.40
C PHE A 79 7.95 10.17 -3.98
N THR A 80 8.61 9.03 -3.77
CA THR A 80 8.62 8.35 -2.48
C THR A 80 9.94 8.51 -1.71
N LYS A 81 11.03 8.97 -2.37
CA LYS A 81 12.33 9.18 -1.70
C LYS A 81 12.23 10.09 -0.46
N LYS A 82 11.31 11.06 -0.48
CA LYS A 82 11.07 11.98 0.64
C LYS A 82 10.51 11.29 1.88
N HIS A 83 9.95 10.09 1.75
CA HIS A 83 9.34 9.42 2.90
C HIS A 83 10.37 8.85 3.85
N ASP A 84 11.54 8.40 3.34
CA ASP A 84 12.52 7.70 4.16
C ASP A 84 11.79 6.64 5.04
N ALA A 85 11.03 5.78 4.37
CA ALA A 85 10.16 4.82 5.03
C ALA A 85 10.97 3.65 5.58
N PRO A 86 10.71 3.20 6.84
CA PRO A 86 11.44 2.09 7.45
C PRO A 86 10.99 0.71 6.94
N PHE A 87 10.30 0.66 5.80
CA PHE A 87 9.74 -0.54 5.21
C PHE A 87 9.86 -0.55 3.68
N PRO A 88 9.82 -1.72 3.03
CA PRO A 88 9.93 -1.85 1.58
C PRO A 88 8.81 -1.14 0.82
N ILE A 89 9.20 -0.35 -0.19
CA ILE A 89 8.30 0.23 -1.19
C ILE A 89 8.68 -0.35 -2.55
N LEU A 90 7.74 -1.01 -3.21
CA LEU A 90 7.95 -1.85 -4.37
C LEU A 90 7.25 -1.28 -5.62
N ALA A 91 7.83 -1.53 -6.79
CA ALA A 91 7.31 -1.11 -8.08
C ALA A 91 6.73 -2.32 -8.85
N ASP A 92 5.41 -2.36 -9.03
CA ASP A 92 4.73 -3.27 -9.97
C ASP A 92 4.40 -2.49 -11.26
N GLN A 93 5.42 -2.29 -12.10
CA GLN A 93 5.32 -1.51 -13.31
C GLN A 93 4.33 -2.11 -14.31
N ASN A 94 4.29 -3.42 -14.42
CA ASN A 94 3.48 -4.15 -15.39
C ASN A 94 2.05 -4.42 -14.90
N PHE A 95 1.71 -3.98 -13.69
CA PHE A 95 0.41 -4.23 -13.08
C PHE A 95 0.09 -5.72 -12.87
N GLU A 96 1.11 -6.55 -12.77
CA GLU A 96 1.02 -8.01 -12.73
C GLU A 96 0.29 -8.49 -11.46
N TYR A 97 0.78 -8.09 -10.30
CA TYR A 97 0.19 -8.51 -9.02
C TYR A 97 -1.13 -7.80 -8.73
N PHE A 98 -1.32 -6.59 -9.24
CA PHE A 98 -2.63 -5.92 -9.18
C PHE A 98 -3.70 -6.71 -9.95
N GLN A 99 -3.39 -7.21 -11.14
CA GLN A 99 -4.30 -8.07 -11.91
C GLN A 99 -4.50 -9.42 -11.23
N LYS A 100 -3.40 -10.08 -10.84
CA LYS A 100 -3.40 -11.38 -10.17
C LYS A 100 -4.32 -11.40 -8.95
N TYR A 101 -4.26 -10.38 -8.11
CA TYR A 101 -5.05 -10.27 -6.88
C TYR A 101 -6.34 -9.45 -7.03
N SER A 102 -6.81 -9.28 -8.25
CA SER A 102 -8.10 -8.63 -8.56
C SER A 102 -8.25 -7.24 -7.92
N VAL A 103 -7.16 -6.46 -7.88
CA VAL A 103 -7.19 -5.07 -7.43
C VAL A 103 -8.02 -4.25 -8.44
N LYS A 104 -9.17 -3.76 -7.99
CA LYS A 104 -10.17 -3.14 -8.87
C LYS A 104 -9.81 -1.72 -9.27
N ARG A 105 -10.26 -1.34 -10.48
CA ARG A 105 -10.33 0.05 -10.96
C ARG A 105 -11.79 0.45 -11.02
N SER A 106 -12.11 1.67 -10.60
CA SER A 106 -13.49 2.15 -10.63
C SER A 106 -13.53 3.66 -10.77
N LEU A 107 -13.93 4.13 -11.96
CA LEU A 107 -14.11 5.55 -12.22
C LEU A 107 -15.19 6.18 -11.33
N PRO A 108 -16.39 5.59 -11.15
CA PRO A 108 -17.40 6.16 -10.25
C PRO A 108 -16.91 6.32 -8.82
N ARG A 109 -16.23 5.30 -8.26
CA ARG A 109 -15.67 5.36 -6.89
C ARG A 109 -14.52 6.35 -6.79
N PHE A 110 -13.71 6.48 -7.85
CA PHE A 110 -12.69 7.51 -7.93
C PHE A 110 -13.30 8.90 -7.83
N LEU A 111 -14.29 9.22 -8.68
CA LEU A 111 -14.97 10.52 -8.67
C LEU A 111 -15.66 10.81 -7.32
N TRP A 112 -16.37 9.82 -6.78
CA TRP A 112 -16.98 9.93 -5.46
C TRP A 112 -15.94 10.23 -4.37
N SER A 113 -14.79 9.56 -4.41
CA SER A 113 -13.71 9.80 -3.46
C SER A 113 -13.13 11.21 -3.54
N GLN A 114 -13.14 11.87 -4.73
CA GLN A 114 -12.68 13.24 -4.86
C GLN A 114 -13.55 14.19 -4.02
N ILE A 115 -14.82 13.89 -3.87
CA ILE A 115 -15.78 14.70 -3.10
C ILE A 115 -15.66 14.40 -1.62
N ILE A 116 -15.77 13.13 -1.21
CA ILE A 116 -15.86 12.75 0.21
C ILE A 116 -14.52 12.79 0.95
N ARG A 117 -13.38 12.83 0.24
CA ARG A 117 -12.01 12.85 0.79
C ARG A 117 -11.24 14.11 0.42
N ILE A 118 -11.94 15.19 0.09
CA ILE A 118 -11.32 16.47 -0.32
C ILE A 118 -10.40 17.03 0.77
N ASP A 119 -10.78 16.88 2.04
CA ASP A 119 -9.99 17.25 3.21
C ASP A 119 -8.61 16.57 3.22
N ARG A 120 -8.58 15.27 2.96
CA ARG A 120 -7.34 14.47 2.91
C ARG A 120 -6.50 14.84 1.69
N GLN A 121 -7.12 15.12 0.55
CA GLN A 121 -6.39 15.53 -0.64
C GLN A 121 -5.71 16.88 -0.43
N VAL A 122 -6.45 17.87 0.08
CA VAL A 122 -5.93 19.19 0.43
C VAL A 122 -4.78 19.07 1.44
N LYS A 123 -4.95 18.26 2.49
CA LYS A 123 -3.90 17.99 3.47
C LYS A 123 -2.65 17.34 2.84
N GLY A 124 -2.83 16.46 1.86
CA GLY A 124 -1.72 15.85 1.11
C GLY A 124 -0.98 16.89 0.27
N ILE A 125 -1.70 17.75 -0.43
CA ILE A 125 -1.14 18.83 -1.25
C ILE A 125 -0.37 19.84 -0.39
N ILE A 126 -0.93 20.27 0.74
CA ILE A 126 -0.26 21.18 1.70
C ILE A 126 1.06 20.58 2.21
N LYS A 127 1.12 19.25 2.38
CA LYS A 127 2.35 18.54 2.73
C LYS A 127 3.34 18.35 1.56
N GLY A 128 3.05 18.95 0.41
CA GLY A 128 3.91 18.90 -0.77
C GLY A 128 3.79 17.63 -1.61
N TYR A 129 2.74 16.81 -1.40
CA TYR A 129 2.43 15.65 -2.24
C TYR A 129 1.61 16.09 -3.46
N ILE A 130 2.24 16.83 -4.37
CA ILE A 130 1.58 17.37 -5.56
C ILE A 130 1.64 16.34 -6.69
N PRO A 131 0.51 15.98 -7.33
CA PRO A 131 0.47 15.01 -8.40
C PRO A 131 0.93 15.59 -9.75
N TRP A 132 2.23 15.83 -9.89
CA TRP A 132 2.82 16.37 -11.14
C TRP A 132 2.74 15.41 -12.32
N THR A 133 2.55 14.11 -12.07
CA THR A 133 2.42 13.09 -13.12
C THR A 133 1.38 12.05 -12.72
N PHE A 134 0.62 11.57 -13.70
CA PHE A 134 -0.39 10.52 -13.54
C PHE A 134 0.07 9.20 -14.19
N LYS A 135 1.38 8.88 -14.09
CA LYS A 135 1.90 7.59 -14.55
C LYS A 135 1.35 6.47 -13.67
N GLY A 136 0.65 5.52 -14.29
CA GLY A 136 -0.10 4.46 -13.63
C GLY A 136 -1.61 4.65 -13.68
N HIS A 137 -2.35 3.71 -13.09
CA HIS A 137 -3.82 3.71 -13.15
C HIS A 137 -4.43 4.55 -12.03
N ILE A 138 -4.90 5.76 -12.34
CA ILE A 138 -5.46 6.72 -11.37
C ILE A 138 -6.76 6.24 -10.72
N THR A 139 -7.51 5.36 -11.36
CA THR A 139 -8.79 4.83 -10.88
C THR A 139 -8.67 3.58 -10.01
N THR A 140 -7.44 3.10 -9.75
CA THR A 140 -7.17 1.95 -8.89
C THR A 140 -7.65 2.24 -7.47
N LEU A 141 -8.32 1.28 -6.85
CA LEU A 141 -8.70 1.31 -5.44
C LEU A 141 -7.67 0.53 -4.63
N PRO A 142 -7.24 1.03 -3.46
CA PRO A 142 -6.26 0.33 -2.64
C PRO A 142 -6.79 -1.00 -2.09
N VAL A 143 -5.87 -1.90 -1.77
CA VAL A 143 -6.17 -3.15 -1.04
C VAL A 143 -5.17 -3.29 0.08
N ASP A 144 -5.65 -3.49 1.29
CA ASP A 144 -4.85 -3.80 2.48
C ASP A 144 -5.06 -5.25 2.89
N VAL A 145 -3.97 -5.95 3.21
CA VAL A 145 -3.98 -7.35 3.65
C VAL A 145 -3.11 -7.49 4.89
N LEU A 146 -3.67 -7.97 6.00
CA LEU A 146 -2.91 -8.37 7.18
C LEU A 146 -2.67 -9.87 7.13
N ILE A 147 -1.40 -10.26 7.27
CA ILE A 147 -0.91 -11.63 7.14
C ILE A 147 -0.13 -11.97 8.41
N ASP A 148 -0.39 -13.14 8.98
CA ASP A 148 0.30 -13.60 10.19
C ASP A 148 1.71 -14.13 9.91
N GLU A 149 2.42 -14.54 10.96
CA GLU A 149 3.78 -15.04 10.92
C GLU A 149 3.91 -16.35 10.10
N ASN A 150 2.81 -17.08 9.93
CA ASN A 150 2.76 -18.30 9.13
C ASN A 150 2.47 -18.03 7.64
N GLY A 151 2.30 -16.74 7.26
CA GLY A 151 1.97 -16.36 5.90
C GLY A 151 0.48 -16.52 5.54
N VAL A 152 -0.41 -16.64 6.54
CA VAL A 152 -1.85 -16.79 6.35
C VAL A 152 -2.56 -15.45 6.47
N VAL A 153 -3.41 -15.13 5.51
CA VAL A 153 -4.23 -13.91 5.50
C VAL A 153 -5.25 -13.94 6.64
N GLN A 154 -5.17 -12.96 7.54
CA GLN A 154 -6.07 -12.80 8.67
C GLN A 154 -7.15 -11.74 8.41
N ILE A 155 -6.80 -10.65 7.73
CA ILE A 155 -7.73 -9.59 7.35
C ILE A 155 -7.43 -9.15 5.92
N VAL A 156 -8.46 -8.96 5.11
CA VAL A 156 -8.35 -8.37 3.79
C VAL A 156 -9.39 -7.28 3.60
N LYS A 157 -8.96 -6.14 3.08
CA LYS A 157 -9.83 -5.01 2.80
C LYS A 157 -9.62 -4.50 1.38
N TYR A 158 -10.58 -4.79 0.51
CA TYR A 158 -10.74 -4.16 -0.80
C TYR A 158 -11.46 -2.83 -0.62
N ALA A 159 -10.78 -1.73 -0.81
CA ALA A 159 -11.30 -0.40 -0.51
C ALA A 159 -12.57 -0.05 -1.28
N LYS A 160 -13.49 0.66 -0.62
CA LYS A 160 -14.70 1.24 -1.21
C LYS A 160 -14.43 2.61 -1.84
N ASP A 161 -13.42 3.33 -1.32
CA ASP A 161 -12.95 4.63 -1.80
C ASP A 161 -11.41 4.74 -1.66
N LEU A 162 -10.84 5.86 -2.11
CA LEU A 162 -9.39 6.06 -2.15
C LEU A 162 -8.70 6.20 -0.78
N GLY A 163 -9.46 6.43 0.27
CA GLY A 163 -8.95 6.57 1.65
C GLY A 163 -9.41 5.45 2.58
N ASP A 164 -10.09 4.43 2.05
CA ASP A 164 -10.67 3.35 2.83
C ASP A 164 -9.63 2.27 3.13
N HIS A 165 -8.68 2.57 4.00
CA HIS A 165 -7.65 1.67 4.48
C HIS A 165 -8.04 0.97 5.79
N ILE A 166 -7.35 -0.13 6.15
CA ILE A 166 -7.38 -0.71 7.50
C ILE A 166 -6.90 0.37 8.48
N SER A 167 -7.62 0.55 9.59
CA SER A 167 -7.27 1.59 10.57
C SER A 167 -5.93 1.30 11.28
N ILE A 168 -5.24 2.35 11.75
CA ILE A 168 -4.03 2.20 12.57
C ILE A 168 -4.35 1.40 13.85
N ALA A 169 -5.53 1.61 14.45
CA ALA A 169 -5.96 0.86 15.63
C ALA A 169 -6.10 -0.64 15.35
N THR A 170 -6.69 -1.01 14.21
CA THR A 170 -6.81 -2.43 13.80
C THR A 170 -5.44 -3.06 13.57
N ILE A 171 -4.49 -2.32 12.96
CA ILE A 171 -3.12 -2.82 12.77
C ILE A 171 -2.46 -3.06 14.14
N LYS A 172 -2.55 -2.11 15.08
CA LYS A 172 -2.02 -2.25 16.44
C LYS A 172 -2.62 -3.45 17.17
N GLN A 173 -3.95 -3.62 17.07
CA GLN A 173 -4.61 -4.77 17.68
C GLN A 173 -4.09 -6.08 17.07
N PHE A 174 -3.94 -6.17 15.76
CA PHE A 174 -3.41 -7.34 15.09
C PHE A 174 -1.96 -7.64 15.48
N THR A 175 -1.13 -6.62 15.67
CA THR A 175 0.29 -6.81 16.02
C THR A 175 0.50 -7.19 17.48
N ASN A 176 -0.43 -6.83 18.37
CA ASN A 176 -0.33 -7.12 19.82
C ASN A 176 -0.93 -8.47 20.23
N ASN A 177 -1.69 -9.12 19.34
CA ASN A 177 -2.19 -10.47 19.53
C ASN A 177 -1.17 -11.52 19.07
#